data_614372eeac1f4b2f82f1d29de5cd8cdb
#
_entry.id   614372eeac1f4b2f82f1d29de5cd8cdb
#
_cell.length_a   1.000
_cell.length_b   1.000
_cell.length_c   1.000
_cell.angle_alpha   90.00
_cell.angle_beta   90.00
_cell.angle_gamma   90.00
#
_symmetry.space_group_name_H-M   'P 1'
#
loop_
_entity.id
_entity.type
_entity.pdbx_description
1 polymer ?
#
loop_
_entity_poly.entity_id
_entity_poly.type
_entity_poly.pdbx_seq_one_letter_code
_entity_poly.pdbx_strand_id
1 'polypeptide(L)'
;MVVALGLLTGSPSESPAAAKANCPKANATPGEASTDQLGDAVLCLIAKERRKADLKAVEPNGALTRVAEKHTRVMIDEDCLEHRCEGEKSLNDRIVNSGYPRPGKRYSFGEITGCSVTPQGMVDVWMDSRVHRKRILGKAYRDVGIGGGKGQLNVSGCDDGRRRGVYTVIFGSRDG
;
A
#
# COMPACT_ATOMS: atom_id res chain seq x y z
N MET A 1 -47.38 33.50 39.38
CA MET A 1 -46.65 32.22 39.21
C MET A 1 -46.22 32.15 37.75
N VAL A 2 -45.00 32.57 37.47
CA VAL A 2 -44.48 32.67 36.09
C VAL A 2 -43.48 31.49 35.91
N VAL A 3 -43.82 30.56 35.02
CA VAL A 3 -43.00 29.40 34.67
C VAL A 3 -42.05 29.83 33.52
N ALA A 4 -40.76 29.93 33.78
CA ALA A 4 -39.76 30.19 32.75
C ALA A 4 -39.41 28.88 32.04
N LEU A 5 -39.67 28.82 30.74
CA LEU A 5 -39.30 27.71 29.86
C LEU A 5 -37.86 27.95 29.38
N GLY A 6 -36.93 27.19 29.93
CA GLY A 6 -35.52 27.21 29.51
C GLY A 6 -35.33 26.53 28.17
N LEU A 7 -34.91 27.25 27.15
CA LEU A 7 -34.44 26.72 25.86
C LEU A 7 -33.02 26.15 26.03
N LEU A 8 -32.90 24.84 25.94
CA LEU A 8 -31.62 24.16 25.81
C LEU A 8 -31.15 24.29 24.34
N THR A 9 -30.25 25.24 24.09
CA THR A 9 -29.53 25.30 22.81
C THR A 9 -28.41 24.24 22.81
N GLY A 10 -28.73 23.11 22.23
CA GLY A 10 -27.71 22.08 21.93
C GLY A 10 -26.76 22.63 20.86
N SER A 11 -25.51 22.90 21.21
CA SER A 11 -24.46 23.17 20.25
C SER A 11 -24.26 21.93 19.36
N PRO A 12 -24.16 22.08 18.04
CA PRO A 12 -23.79 20.99 17.19
C PRO A 12 -22.36 20.56 17.55
N SER A 13 -22.21 19.29 17.93
CA SER A 13 -20.89 18.66 18.12
C SER A 13 -20.17 18.70 16.78
N GLU A 14 -19.19 19.60 16.65
CA GLU A 14 -18.25 19.57 15.53
C GLU A 14 -17.54 18.23 15.55
N SER A 15 -17.85 17.41 14.53
CA SER A 15 -17.08 16.24 14.20
C SER A 15 -15.60 16.65 14.02
N PRO A 16 -14.64 15.99 14.68
CA PRO A 16 -13.24 16.40 14.54
C PRO A 16 -12.88 16.37 13.06
N ALA A 17 -12.61 17.55 12.52
CA ALA A 17 -12.14 17.73 11.16
C ALA A 17 -11.05 16.71 10.88
N ALA A 18 -11.24 15.91 9.81
CA ALA A 18 -10.31 14.88 9.39
C ALA A 18 -8.93 15.51 9.26
N ALA A 19 -8.10 15.35 10.27
CA ALA A 19 -6.72 15.83 10.28
C ALA A 19 -6.10 15.34 8.98
N LYS A 20 -5.51 16.24 8.19
CA LYS A 20 -4.73 15.90 6.99
C LYS A 20 -3.69 14.90 7.46
N ALA A 21 -3.93 13.60 7.22
CA ALA A 21 -3.04 12.56 7.68
C ALA A 21 -1.68 12.81 7.02
N ASN A 22 -0.76 13.33 7.82
CA ASN A 22 0.62 13.49 7.39
C ASN A 22 1.23 12.09 7.42
N CYS A 23 1.64 11.56 6.25
CA CYS A 23 2.27 10.25 6.17
C CYS A 23 3.74 10.38 6.57
N PRO A 24 4.16 9.85 7.74
CA PRO A 24 5.55 9.88 8.14
C PRO A 24 6.44 9.25 7.07
N LYS A 25 7.63 9.80 6.86
CA LYS A 25 8.61 9.27 5.88
C LYS A 25 8.14 9.25 4.41
N ALA A 26 7.02 9.89 4.06
CA ALA A 26 6.54 9.93 2.67
C ALA A 26 7.60 10.45 1.68
N ASN A 27 8.40 11.43 2.09
CA ASN A 27 9.46 12.02 1.27
C ASN A 27 10.87 11.57 1.68
N ALA A 28 10.99 10.54 2.53
CA ALA A 28 12.29 10.03 2.92
C ALA A 28 12.94 9.24 1.78
N THR A 29 14.23 9.44 1.60
CA THR A 29 15.06 8.61 0.72
C THR A 29 15.42 7.28 1.40
N PRO A 30 15.94 6.29 0.65
CA PRO A 30 16.40 5.02 1.22
C PRO A 30 17.50 5.16 2.30
N GLY A 31 18.23 6.27 2.34
CA GLY A 31 19.22 6.56 3.36
C GLY A 31 18.62 7.09 4.68
N GLU A 32 17.40 7.63 4.63
CA GLU A 32 16.78 8.37 5.75
C GLU A 32 15.68 7.59 6.48
N ALA A 33 15.34 6.40 6.02
CA ALA A 33 14.30 5.56 6.61
C ALA A 33 14.68 4.07 6.54
N SER A 34 14.17 3.24 7.45
CA SER A 34 14.27 1.78 7.36
C SER A 34 13.36 1.23 6.24
N THR A 35 13.51 -0.03 5.86
CA THR A 35 12.64 -0.71 4.89
C THR A 35 11.19 -0.70 5.37
N ASP A 36 10.97 -0.97 6.66
CA ASP A 36 9.64 -0.97 7.27
C ASP A 36 9.01 0.42 7.23
N GLN A 37 9.79 1.46 7.58
CA GLN A 37 9.32 2.85 7.52
C GLN A 37 8.96 3.29 6.09
N LEU A 38 9.68 2.81 5.07
CA LEU A 38 9.36 3.06 3.68
C LEU A 38 8.05 2.35 3.28
N GLY A 39 7.86 1.10 3.72
CA GLY A 39 6.62 0.35 3.52
C GLY A 39 5.42 0.99 4.22
N ASP A 40 5.56 1.41 5.47
CA ASP A 40 4.54 2.10 6.24
C ASP A 40 4.13 3.43 5.60
N ALA A 41 5.09 4.17 5.05
CA ALA A 41 4.82 5.39 4.31
C ALA A 41 3.98 5.13 3.06
N VAL A 42 4.29 4.06 2.29
CA VAL A 42 3.49 3.64 1.13
C VAL A 42 2.07 3.26 1.56
N LEU A 43 1.91 2.50 2.64
CA LEU A 43 0.59 2.13 3.18
C LEU A 43 -0.25 3.36 3.53
N CYS A 44 0.35 4.30 4.26
CA CYS A 44 -0.31 5.56 4.62
C CYS A 44 -0.75 6.35 3.39
N LEU A 45 0.10 6.46 2.38
CA LEU A 45 -0.19 7.17 1.14
C LEU A 45 -1.30 6.50 0.34
N ILE A 46 -1.30 5.16 0.23
CA ILE A 46 -2.38 4.40 -0.40
C ILE A 46 -3.70 4.63 0.33
N ALA A 47 -3.70 4.60 1.67
CA ALA A 47 -4.89 4.88 2.47
C ALA A 47 -5.41 6.30 2.23
N LYS A 48 -4.51 7.28 2.03
CA LYS A 48 -4.86 8.66 1.68
C LYS A 48 -5.52 8.74 0.30
N GLU A 49 -4.97 8.08 -0.72
CA GLU A 49 -5.56 8.06 -2.06
C GLU A 49 -6.93 7.36 -2.09
N ARG A 50 -7.09 6.26 -1.36
CA ARG A 50 -8.38 5.57 -1.22
C ARG A 50 -9.41 6.46 -0.52
N ARG A 51 -9.03 7.19 0.51
CA ARG A 51 -9.89 8.16 1.21
C ARG A 51 -10.37 9.29 0.30
N LYS A 52 -9.49 9.84 -0.55
CA LYS A 52 -9.86 10.84 -1.57
C LYS A 52 -10.92 10.34 -2.56
N ALA A 53 -10.98 9.02 -2.75
CA ALA A 53 -11.94 8.35 -3.63
C ALA A 53 -13.15 7.76 -2.87
N ASP A 54 -13.38 8.17 -1.62
CA ASP A 54 -14.45 7.69 -0.74
C ASP A 54 -14.46 6.17 -0.55
N LEU A 55 -13.27 5.54 -0.57
CA LEU A 55 -13.09 4.11 -0.36
C LEU A 55 -12.62 3.81 1.06
N LYS A 56 -13.07 2.68 1.59
CA LYS A 56 -12.54 2.16 2.86
C LYS A 56 -11.04 1.90 2.74
N ALA A 57 -10.31 2.14 3.83
CA ALA A 57 -8.92 1.73 3.94
C ALA A 57 -8.80 0.20 3.74
N VAL A 58 -7.63 -0.23 3.29
CA VAL A 58 -7.24 -1.65 3.29
C VAL A 58 -6.44 -1.92 4.56
N GLU A 59 -6.64 -3.11 5.14
CA GLU A 59 -6.02 -3.51 6.39
C GLU A 59 -4.75 -4.34 6.13
N PRO A 60 -3.65 -4.10 6.86
CA PRO A 60 -2.46 -4.91 6.75
C PRO A 60 -2.75 -6.39 7.02
N ASN A 61 -2.23 -7.27 6.17
CA ASN A 61 -2.36 -8.71 6.30
C ASN A 61 -0.98 -9.36 6.29
N GLY A 62 -0.60 -10.01 7.39
CA GLY A 62 0.73 -10.57 7.56
C GLY A 62 1.12 -11.66 6.54
N ALA A 63 0.16 -12.44 6.02
CA ALA A 63 0.45 -13.41 4.98
C ALA A 63 0.81 -12.72 3.66
N LEU A 64 0.04 -11.71 3.25
CA LEU A 64 0.33 -10.90 2.07
C LEU A 64 1.62 -10.09 2.23
N THR A 65 1.87 -9.55 3.43
CA THR A 65 3.12 -8.81 3.72
C THR A 65 4.34 -9.69 3.50
N ARG A 66 4.36 -10.92 4.06
CA ARG A 66 5.48 -11.86 3.84
C ARG A 66 5.70 -12.18 2.36
N VAL A 67 4.63 -12.32 1.56
CA VAL A 67 4.76 -12.54 0.12
C VAL A 67 5.35 -11.31 -0.56
N ALA A 68 4.87 -10.12 -0.23
CA ALA A 68 5.34 -8.86 -0.79
C ALA A 68 6.82 -8.60 -0.45
N GLU A 69 7.22 -8.77 0.82
CA GLU A 69 8.61 -8.62 1.28
C GLU A 69 9.55 -9.59 0.57
N LYS A 70 9.13 -10.86 0.45
CA LYS A 70 9.94 -11.87 -0.25
C LYS A 70 10.13 -11.50 -1.71
N HIS A 71 9.07 -11.09 -2.40
CA HIS A 71 9.15 -10.68 -3.80
C HIS A 71 10.00 -9.42 -3.98
N THR A 72 9.83 -8.42 -3.12
CA THR A 72 10.69 -7.22 -3.14
C THR A 72 12.18 -7.57 -3.01
N ARG A 73 12.50 -8.54 -2.16
CA ARG A 73 13.87 -9.01 -1.99
C ARG A 73 14.39 -9.69 -3.25
N VAL A 74 13.59 -10.59 -3.86
CA VAL A 74 13.95 -11.24 -5.12
C VAL A 74 14.18 -10.21 -6.23
N MET A 75 13.30 -9.20 -6.35
CA MET A 75 13.50 -8.12 -7.34
C MET A 75 14.84 -7.41 -7.17
N ILE A 76 15.28 -7.18 -5.93
CA ILE A 76 16.56 -6.52 -5.64
C ILE A 76 17.74 -7.46 -5.93
N ASP A 77 17.65 -8.70 -5.50
CA ASP A 77 18.75 -9.68 -5.58
C ASP A 77 19.01 -10.14 -7.03
N GLU A 78 17.95 -10.22 -7.84
CA GLU A 78 17.99 -10.68 -9.23
C GLU A 78 17.98 -9.52 -10.26
N ASP A 79 18.06 -8.26 -9.79
CA ASP A 79 18.00 -7.07 -10.67
C ASP A 79 16.78 -7.10 -11.61
N CYS A 80 15.62 -7.39 -11.08
CA CYS A 80 14.37 -7.61 -11.79
C CYS A 80 13.28 -6.68 -11.25
N LEU A 81 12.46 -6.09 -12.11
CA LEU A 81 11.29 -5.27 -11.70
C LEU A 81 10.04 -5.75 -12.43
N GLU A 82 9.63 -6.96 -12.15
CA GLU A 82 8.50 -7.63 -12.80
C GLU A 82 7.56 -8.24 -11.75
N HIS A 83 6.38 -8.68 -12.18
CA HIS A 83 5.46 -9.44 -11.34
C HIS A 83 5.94 -10.86 -11.03
N ARG A 84 6.93 -11.34 -11.75
CA ARG A 84 7.54 -12.66 -11.59
C ARG A 84 8.97 -12.62 -12.13
N CYS A 85 9.93 -12.67 -11.26
CA CYS A 85 11.34 -12.82 -11.63
C CYS A 85 11.64 -14.29 -11.98
N GLU A 86 12.79 -14.53 -12.61
CA GLU A 86 13.20 -15.88 -13.00
C GLU A 86 13.25 -16.81 -11.78
N GLY A 87 12.80 -18.03 -11.93
CA GLY A 87 12.74 -19.02 -10.84
C GLY A 87 11.65 -18.83 -9.81
N GLU A 88 10.95 -17.70 -9.79
CA GLU A 88 9.82 -17.50 -8.85
C GLU A 88 8.58 -18.30 -9.23
N LYS A 89 7.80 -18.68 -8.22
CA LYS A 89 6.42 -19.15 -8.40
C LYS A 89 5.52 -18.03 -8.89
N SER A 90 4.42 -18.40 -9.54
CA SER A 90 3.39 -17.42 -9.91
C SER A 90 2.88 -16.65 -8.69
N LEU A 91 2.36 -15.42 -8.90
CA LEU A 91 1.77 -14.65 -7.81
C LEU A 91 0.67 -15.43 -7.08
N ASN A 92 -0.18 -16.14 -7.84
CA ASN A 92 -1.21 -17.00 -7.24
C ASN A 92 -0.60 -18.04 -6.30
N ASP A 93 0.44 -18.76 -6.75
CA ASP A 93 1.08 -19.79 -5.93
C ASP A 93 1.79 -19.21 -4.71
N ARG A 94 2.42 -18.04 -4.85
CA ARG A 94 3.03 -17.31 -3.73
C ARG A 94 1.96 -16.98 -2.66
N ILE A 95 0.80 -16.48 -3.09
CA ILE A 95 -0.30 -16.09 -2.20
C ILE A 95 -0.92 -17.32 -1.53
N VAL A 96 -1.28 -18.34 -2.30
CA VAL A 96 -1.90 -19.57 -1.75
C VAL A 96 -0.96 -20.26 -0.76
N ASN A 97 0.33 -20.37 -1.08
CA ASN A 97 1.32 -20.98 -0.21
C ASN A 97 1.60 -20.18 1.07
N SER A 98 1.20 -18.90 1.13
CA SER A 98 1.32 -18.07 2.33
C SER A 98 0.23 -18.34 3.38
N GLY A 99 -0.79 -19.13 3.02
CA GLY A 99 -1.98 -19.33 3.83
C GLY A 99 -3.06 -18.25 3.63
N TYR A 100 -2.94 -17.42 2.61
CA TYR A 100 -3.97 -16.47 2.18
C TYR A 100 -4.54 -16.91 0.81
N PRO A 101 -5.82 -16.95 0.65
CA PRO A 101 -6.92 -16.80 1.62
C PRO A 101 -7.13 -18.08 2.45
N ARG A 102 -8.07 -18.02 3.41
CA ARG A 102 -8.48 -19.23 4.13
C ARG A 102 -9.10 -20.25 3.18
N PRO A 103 -8.85 -21.55 3.34
CA PRO A 103 -9.42 -22.60 2.50
C PRO A 103 -10.94 -22.48 2.37
N GLY A 104 -11.46 -22.71 1.16
CA GLY A 104 -12.91 -22.69 0.89
C GLY A 104 -13.53 -21.30 0.69
N LYS A 105 -12.74 -20.23 0.78
CA LYS A 105 -13.22 -18.86 0.52
C LYS A 105 -12.85 -18.39 -0.87
N ARG A 106 -13.76 -17.67 -1.54
CA ARG A 106 -13.43 -16.95 -2.77
C ARG A 106 -12.55 -15.75 -2.46
N TYR A 107 -11.66 -15.43 -3.36
CA TYR A 107 -10.75 -14.30 -3.23
C TYR A 107 -10.39 -13.72 -4.58
N SER A 108 -9.97 -12.49 -4.56
CA SER A 108 -9.26 -11.86 -5.67
C SER A 108 -8.04 -11.12 -5.12
N PHE A 109 -7.06 -10.94 -5.95
CA PHE A 109 -5.85 -10.23 -5.60
C PHE A 109 -5.37 -9.35 -6.75
N GLY A 110 -4.52 -8.42 -6.42
CA GLY A 110 -3.81 -7.59 -7.37
C GLY A 110 -2.44 -7.23 -6.82
N GLU A 111 -1.46 -7.15 -7.68
CA GLU A 111 -0.11 -6.74 -7.33
C GLU A 111 0.27 -5.49 -8.13
N ILE A 112 1.03 -4.62 -7.50
CA ILE A 112 1.78 -3.54 -8.14
C ILE A 112 3.21 -3.55 -7.58
N THR A 113 4.17 -3.29 -8.46
CA THR A 113 5.59 -3.20 -8.13
C THR A 113 6.15 -1.88 -8.63
N GLY A 114 7.29 -1.47 -8.11
CA GLY A 114 7.95 -0.26 -8.58
C GLY A 114 9.16 0.14 -7.75
N CYS A 115 9.93 1.06 -8.28
CA CYS A 115 11.04 1.70 -7.60
C CYS A 115 10.91 3.23 -7.65
N SER A 116 11.34 3.90 -6.60
CA SER A 116 11.38 5.37 -6.57
C SER A 116 12.37 5.88 -5.53
N VAL A 117 12.76 7.14 -5.65
CA VAL A 117 13.60 7.82 -4.67
C VAL A 117 12.87 8.01 -3.34
N THR A 118 11.55 8.20 -3.37
CA THR A 118 10.74 8.39 -2.16
C THR A 118 9.43 7.59 -2.25
N PRO A 119 8.81 7.21 -1.12
CA PRO A 119 7.47 6.62 -1.10
C PRO A 119 6.41 7.47 -1.80
N GLN A 120 6.43 8.80 -1.61
CA GLN A 120 5.49 9.71 -2.27
C GLN A 120 5.63 9.62 -3.79
N GLY A 121 6.86 9.74 -4.30
CA GLY A 121 7.12 9.64 -5.74
C GLY A 121 6.66 8.28 -6.32
N MET A 122 6.77 7.18 -5.55
CA MET A 122 6.26 5.89 -6.01
C MET A 122 4.74 5.87 -6.12
N VAL A 123 4.04 6.35 -5.10
CA VAL A 123 2.58 6.39 -5.12
C VAL A 123 2.07 7.34 -6.21
N ASP A 124 2.73 8.47 -6.45
CA ASP A 124 2.38 9.40 -7.53
C ASP A 124 2.49 8.71 -8.91
N VAL A 125 3.60 8.01 -9.18
CA VAL A 125 3.78 7.23 -10.42
C VAL A 125 2.69 6.18 -10.58
N TRP A 126 2.34 5.46 -9.52
CA TRP A 126 1.26 4.48 -9.58
C TRP A 126 -0.10 5.13 -9.81
N MET A 127 -0.37 6.29 -9.22
CA MET A 127 -1.64 6.99 -9.40
C MET A 127 -1.76 7.64 -10.78
N ASP A 128 -0.67 7.99 -11.44
CA ASP A 128 -0.66 8.48 -12.82
C ASP A 128 -0.89 7.35 -13.83
N SER A 129 -0.50 6.12 -13.49
CA SER A 129 -0.75 4.94 -14.31
C SER A 129 -2.18 4.42 -14.16
N ARG A 130 -2.95 4.39 -15.24
CA ARG A 130 -4.32 3.84 -15.24
C ARG A 130 -4.39 2.42 -14.66
N VAL A 131 -3.42 1.57 -14.98
CA VAL A 131 -3.39 0.17 -14.55
C VAL A 131 -3.14 0.07 -13.04
N HIS A 132 -2.12 0.77 -12.54
CA HIS A 132 -1.77 0.74 -11.11
C HIS A 132 -2.84 1.45 -10.27
N ARG A 133 -3.34 2.61 -10.70
CA ARG A 133 -4.43 3.33 -10.04
C ARG A 133 -5.67 2.45 -9.86
N LYS A 134 -6.03 1.64 -10.88
CA LYS A 134 -7.14 0.69 -10.78
C LYS A 134 -6.92 -0.34 -9.66
N ARG A 135 -5.68 -0.74 -9.38
CA ARG A 135 -5.36 -1.64 -8.26
C ARG A 135 -5.50 -0.92 -6.93
N ILE A 136 -4.89 0.26 -6.78
CA ILE A 136 -4.98 1.06 -5.55
C ILE A 136 -6.43 1.39 -5.18
N LEU A 137 -7.24 1.74 -6.16
CA LEU A 137 -8.64 2.13 -5.98
C LEU A 137 -9.64 0.97 -6.14
N GLY A 138 -9.18 -0.28 -6.12
CA GLY A 138 -10.05 -1.46 -6.21
C GLY A 138 -11.03 -1.54 -5.04
N LYS A 139 -12.34 -1.48 -5.35
CA LYS A 139 -13.43 -1.44 -4.33
C LYS A 139 -13.56 -2.75 -3.55
N ALA A 140 -13.20 -3.87 -4.17
CA ALA A 140 -13.31 -5.19 -3.55
C ALA A 140 -12.21 -5.48 -2.52
N TYR A 141 -11.07 -4.79 -2.59
CA TYR A 141 -9.95 -5.06 -1.71
C TYR A 141 -10.24 -4.65 -0.26
N ARG A 142 -9.80 -5.50 0.67
CA ARG A 142 -9.93 -5.33 2.12
C ARG A 142 -8.60 -5.47 2.83
N ASP A 143 -7.74 -6.32 2.31
CA ASP A 143 -6.43 -6.63 2.86
C ASP A 143 -5.32 -6.09 1.97
N VAL A 144 -4.17 -5.79 2.57
CA VAL A 144 -2.96 -5.38 1.86
C VAL A 144 -1.71 -5.98 2.51
N GLY A 145 -0.75 -6.37 1.68
CA GLY A 145 0.61 -6.66 2.12
C GLY A 145 1.57 -5.72 1.39
N ILE A 146 2.53 -5.16 2.10
CA ILE A 146 3.54 -4.28 1.53
C ILE A 146 4.93 -4.79 1.86
N GLY A 147 5.76 -4.95 0.83
CA GLY A 147 7.18 -5.16 0.91
C GLY A 147 7.92 -3.88 0.54
N GLY A 148 8.73 -3.37 1.44
CA GLY A 148 9.67 -2.30 1.19
C GLY A 148 11.11 -2.83 1.14
N GLY A 149 11.90 -2.34 0.21
CA GLY A 149 13.32 -2.69 0.08
C GLY A 149 14.15 -1.50 -0.34
N LYS A 150 15.46 -1.68 -0.36
CA LYS A 150 16.43 -0.66 -0.77
C LYS A 150 17.43 -1.29 -1.73
N GLY A 151 17.38 -0.92 -2.99
CA GLY A 151 18.23 -1.47 -4.03
C GLY A 151 18.67 -0.44 -5.05
N GLN A 152 19.65 -0.80 -5.82
CA GLN A 152 20.00 -0.19 -7.09
C GLN A 152 19.66 -1.23 -8.16
N LEU A 153 18.71 -0.88 -9.02
CA LEU A 153 18.28 -1.74 -10.10
C LEU A 153 18.75 -1.14 -11.42
N ASN A 154 19.22 -2.00 -12.33
CA ASN A 154 19.68 -1.62 -13.67
C ASN A 154 18.56 -1.83 -14.71
N VAL A 155 17.32 -1.70 -14.27
CA VAL A 155 16.14 -1.84 -15.12
C VAL A 155 15.56 -0.47 -15.48
N SER A 156 14.93 -0.38 -16.65
CA SER A 156 14.35 0.88 -17.15
C SER A 156 13.49 1.60 -16.11
N GLY A 157 13.77 2.88 -15.91
CA GLY A 157 13.09 3.72 -14.92
C GLY A 157 13.67 3.67 -13.51
N CYS A 158 14.61 2.73 -13.23
CA CYS A 158 15.32 2.60 -11.95
C CYS A 158 16.85 2.71 -12.10
N ASP A 159 17.35 2.82 -13.32
CA ASP A 159 18.74 2.65 -13.78
C ASP A 159 19.58 3.93 -13.77
N ASP A 160 19.26 4.91 -12.95
CA ASP A 160 20.03 6.15 -12.85
C ASP A 160 21.25 6.08 -11.91
N GLY A 161 21.66 4.87 -11.54
CA GLY A 161 22.80 4.63 -10.64
C GLY A 161 22.55 4.97 -9.17
N ARG A 162 21.35 5.43 -8.80
CA ARG A 162 21.00 5.77 -7.43
C ARG A 162 20.33 4.61 -6.70
N ARG A 163 20.58 4.51 -5.41
CA ARG A 163 19.82 3.61 -4.54
C ARG A 163 18.40 4.10 -4.37
N ARG A 164 17.44 3.24 -4.66
CA ARG A 164 16.00 3.56 -4.60
C ARG A 164 15.28 2.71 -3.57
N GLY A 165 14.11 3.17 -3.14
CA GLY A 165 13.11 2.30 -2.53
C GLY A 165 12.53 1.40 -3.62
N VAL A 166 12.46 0.10 -3.35
CA VAL A 166 11.83 -0.92 -4.20
C VAL A 166 10.63 -1.46 -3.45
N TYR A 167 9.49 -1.57 -4.12
CA TYR A 167 8.24 -1.85 -3.45
C TYR A 167 7.42 -2.91 -4.18
N THR A 168 6.79 -3.77 -3.40
CA THR A 168 5.70 -4.65 -3.82
C THR A 168 4.48 -4.36 -2.96
N VAL A 169 3.34 -4.15 -3.57
CA VAL A 169 2.05 -4.04 -2.88
C VAL A 169 1.10 -5.11 -3.41
N ILE A 170 0.62 -5.96 -2.53
CA ILE A 170 -0.37 -7.00 -2.84
C ILE A 170 -1.68 -6.66 -2.16
N PHE A 171 -2.71 -6.42 -2.94
CA PHE A 171 -4.08 -6.23 -2.48
C PHE A 171 -4.82 -7.55 -2.49
N GLY A 172 -5.63 -7.79 -1.46
CA GLY A 172 -6.47 -8.98 -1.35
C GLY A 172 -7.92 -8.64 -1.02
N SER A 173 -8.85 -9.44 -1.59
CA SER A 173 -10.23 -9.49 -1.12
C SER A 173 -10.49 -10.85 -0.52
N ARG A 174 -11.37 -10.88 0.48
CA ARG A 174 -11.90 -12.11 1.05
C ARG A 174 -13.40 -11.95 1.21
N ASP A 175 -14.13 -12.98 0.83
CA ASP A 175 -15.53 -13.05 1.20
C ASP A 175 -15.59 -13.21 2.72
N GLY A 176 -16.37 -12.36 3.39
CA GLY A 176 -16.59 -12.38 4.83
C GLY A 176 -17.26 -13.68 5.32
#